data_967bef89aa895be56fd743083b5cff2e
#
_entry.id   967bef89aa895be56fd743083b5cff2e
#
_cell.length_a   1.000
_cell.length_b   1.000
_cell.length_c   1.000
_cell.angle_alpha   90.00
_cell.angle_beta   90.00
_cell.angle_gamma   90.00
#
_symmetry.space_group_name_H-M   'P 1'
#
loop_
_entity.id
_entity.type
_entity.pdbx_description
1 polymer ?
#
loop_
_entity_poly.entity_id
_entity_poly.type
_entity_poly.pdbx_seq_one_letter_code
_entity_poly.pdbx_strand_id
1 'polypeptide(L)'
;TYDRQLDPEPEKLLFGGQLVVLWFLLRYFLTEAPCLKFFFLFVLMLTGLVEAVWGMQQLHGYAYSNHSLFRLTGSFFNPGPYCGYLAVVLPVCLWTALRFQKGMHYFGWVCAGAILIVLPAGMSRSAWMAAVVACGWVYWTERIGWEKTKAVCRRYKNATIPFIAIVAILVGCTIAGVYGMKQDSADGRLLMWKVTGKAIAGQPLAGTGLG
;
A
#
# COMPACT_ATOMS: atom_id res chain seq x y z
N THR A 1 18.59 -32.27 -23.50
CA THR A 1 17.20 -32.65 -23.16
C THR A 1 16.87 -32.12 -21.79
N TYR A 2 16.29 -30.92 -21.79
CA TYR A 2 15.89 -30.20 -20.60
C TYR A 2 14.36 -30.33 -20.49
N ASP A 3 13.92 -31.55 -20.18
CA ASP A 3 12.52 -31.82 -19.84
C ASP A 3 12.42 -31.87 -18.31
N ARG A 4 12.55 -30.71 -17.65
CA ARG A 4 12.04 -30.55 -16.33
C ARG A 4 10.57 -30.20 -16.49
N GLN A 5 9.68 -31.21 -16.50
CA GLN A 5 8.27 -31.00 -16.26
C GLN A 5 8.17 -30.21 -14.96
N LEU A 6 7.74 -28.96 -15.08
CA LEU A 6 7.44 -28.10 -13.94
C LEU A 6 6.13 -28.63 -13.36
N ASP A 7 6.22 -29.63 -12.49
CA ASP A 7 5.10 -29.97 -11.62
C ASP A 7 4.75 -28.70 -10.83
N PRO A 8 3.49 -28.28 -10.86
CA PRO A 8 3.07 -27.12 -10.07
C PRO A 8 3.40 -27.44 -8.61
N GLU A 9 4.30 -26.63 -8.01
CA GLU A 9 4.67 -26.85 -6.61
C GLU A 9 3.39 -26.83 -5.77
N PRO A 10 2.98 -27.94 -5.17
CA PRO A 10 1.69 -28.06 -4.49
C PRO A 10 1.57 -27.06 -3.34
N GLU A 11 2.71 -26.62 -2.78
CA GLU A 11 2.77 -25.62 -1.74
C GLU A 11 2.26 -24.23 -2.18
N LYS A 12 2.54 -23.80 -3.42
CA LYS A 12 2.05 -22.52 -3.94
C LYS A 12 0.54 -22.53 -4.18
N LEU A 13 0.00 -23.65 -4.64
CA LEU A 13 -1.44 -23.83 -4.80
C LEU A 13 -2.16 -23.88 -3.45
N LEU A 14 -1.60 -24.59 -2.48
CA LEU A 14 -2.11 -24.64 -1.10
C LEU A 14 -2.11 -23.25 -0.48
N PHE A 15 -1.03 -22.49 -0.63
CA PHE A 15 -0.94 -21.11 -0.12
C PHE A 15 -2.01 -20.21 -0.77
N GLY A 16 -2.20 -20.30 -2.08
CA GLY A 16 -3.26 -19.57 -2.78
C GLY A 16 -4.65 -19.94 -2.26
N GLY A 17 -4.92 -21.22 -2.05
CA GLY A 17 -6.16 -21.71 -1.45
C GLY A 17 -6.39 -21.19 -0.03
N GLN A 18 -5.36 -21.18 0.81
CA GLN A 18 -5.41 -20.63 2.17
C GLN A 18 -5.74 -19.13 2.18
N LEU A 19 -5.19 -18.33 1.25
CA LEU A 19 -5.52 -16.91 1.12
C LEU A 19 -6.98 -16.70 0.73
N VAL A 20 -7.53 -17.51 -0.16
CA VAL A 20 -8.96 -17.44 -0.54
C VAL A 20 -9.85 -17.79 0.65
N VAL A 21 -9.56 -18.86 1.38
CA VAL A 21 -10.29 -19.24 2.60
C VAL A 21 -10.20 -18.12 3.65
N LEU A 22 -9.00 -17.59 3.88
CA LEU A 22 -8.80 -16.47 4.81
C LEU A 22 -9.63 -15.24 4.42
N TRP A 23 -9.69 -14.91 3.12
CA TRP A 23 -10.50 -13.79 2.63
C TRP A 23 -12.00 -14.00 2.91
N PHE A 24 -12.55 -15.20 2.66
CA PHE A 24 -13.96 -15.52 2.96
C PHE A 24 -14.24 -15.45 4.46
N LEU A 25 -13.35 -16.02 5.29
CA LEU A 25 -13.49 -15.98 6.75
C LEU A 25 -13.45 -14.55 7.28
N LEU A 26 -12.48 -13.75 6.85
CA LEU A 26 -12.39 -12.34 7.24
C LEU A 26 -13.65 -11.57 6.82
N ARG A 27 -14.11 -11.76 5.59
CA ARG A 27 -15.33 -11.12 5.10
C ARG A 27 -16.55 -11.49 5.97
N TYR A 28 -16.71 -12.77 6.25
CA TYR A 28 -17.81 -13.28 7.09
C TYR A 28 -17.75 -12.68 8.50
N PHE A 29 -16.63 -12.83 9.19
CA PHE A 29 -16.48 -12.33 10.56
C PHE A 29 -16.59 -10.81 10.65
N LEU A 30 -16.04 -10.08 9.71
CA LEU A 30 -16.12 -8.62 9.70
C LEU A 30 -17.52 -8.08 9.39
N THR A 31 -18.38 -8.86 8.74
CA THR A 31 -19.78 -8.48 8.50
C THR A 31 -20.68 -8.83 9.69
N GLU A 32 -20.54 -10.03 10.26
CA GLU A 32 -21.42 -10.55 11.29
C GLU A 32 -21.07 -10.07 12.71
N ALA A 33 -19.80 -9.72 12.96
CA ALA A 33 -19.31 -9.34 14.28
C ALA A 33 -18.68 -7.92 14.29
N PRO A 34 -19.47 -6.86 14.53
CA PRO A 34 -18.93 -5.48 14.56
C PRO A 34 -17.79 -5.28 15.56
N CYS A 35 -17.83 -5.94 16.73
CA CYS A 35 -16.78 -5.88 17.73
C CYS A 35 -15.44 -6.42 17.18
N LEU A 36 -15.48 -7.48 16.37
CA LEU A 36 -14.29 -8.07 15.79
C LEU A 36 -13.66 -7.13 14.74
N LYS A 37 -14.47 -6.35 14.04
CA LYS A 37 -13.97 -5.31 13.12
C LYS A 37 -13.12 -4.27 13.84
N PHE A 38 -13.59 -3.76 14.99
CA PHE A 38 -12.82 -2.80 15.79
C PHE A 38 -11.55 -3.42 16.36
N PHE A 39 -11.63 -4.65 16.85
CA PHE A 39 -10.46 -5.38 17.32
C PHE A 39 -9.43 -5.58 16.20
N PHE A 40 -9.86 -5.99 15.02
CA PHE A 40 -8.98 -6.15 13.85
C PHE A 40 -8.29 -4.84 13.45
N LEU A 41 -9.05 -3.73 13.40
CA LEU A 41 -8.48 -2.41 13.10
C LEU A 41 -7.48 -1.97 14.17
N PHE A 42 -7.77 -2.22 15.43
CA PHE A 42 -6.87 -1.91 16.55
C PHE A 42 -5.56 -2.70 16.43
N VAL A 43 -5.64 -4.01 16.21
CA VAL A 43 -4.46 -4.89 16.03
C VAL A 43 -3.65 -4.44 14.82
N LEU A 44 -4.29 -4.10 13.71
CA LEU A 44 -3.62 -3.61 12.49
C LEU A 44 -2.86 -2.31 12.75
N MET A 45 -3.45 -1.38 13.51
CA MET A 45 -2.78 -0.12 13.89
C MET A 45 -1.63 -0.38 14.87
N LEU A 46 -1.82 -1.27 15.84
CA LEU A 46 -0.79 -1.64 16.82
C LEU A 46 0.41 -2.28 16.14
N THR A 47 0.19 -3.23 15.25
CA THR A 47 1.27 -3.87 14.48
C THR A 47 1.98 -2.86 13.57
N GLY A 48 1.24 -1.92 12.95
CA GLY A 48 1.84 -0.82 12.20
C GLY A 48 2.69 0.10 13.04
N LEU A 49 2.27 0.39 14.28
CA LEU A 49 3.06 1.18 15.23
C LEU A 49 4.34 0.44 15.63
N VAL A 50 4.24 -0.85 15.95
CA VAL A 50 5.41 -1.69 16.29
C VAL A 50 6.40 -1.71 15.13
N GLU A 51 5.93 -1.93 13.91
CA GLU A 51 6.77 -1.90 12.70
C GLU A 51 7.42 -0.53 12.47
N ALA A 52 6.68 0.56 12.69
CA ALA A 52 7.23 1.91 12.56
C ALA A 52 8.32 2.19 13.60
N VAL A 53 8.10 1.79 14.87
CA VAL A 53 9.09 1.92 15.94
C VAL A 53 10.32 1.05 15.65
N TRP A 54 10.13 -0.18 15.21
CA TRP A 54 11.24 -1.05 14.81
C TRP A 54 12.05 -0.46 13.66
N GLY A 55 11.36 0.05 12.64
CA GLY A 55 12.02 0.74 11.53
C GLY A 55 12.81 1.98 11.98
N MET A 56 12.29 2.77 12.93
CA MET A 56 13.05 3.87 13.53
C MET A 56 14.32 3.38 14.23
N GLN A 57 14.25 2.29 14.99
CA GLN A 57 15.42 1.70 15.63
C GLN A 57 16.46 1.22 14.61
N GLN A 58 16.03 0.63 13.49
CA GLN A 58 16.92 0.24 12.40
C GLN A 58 17.62 1.45 11.75
N LEU A 59 16.88 2.56 11.53
CA LEU A 59 17.45 3.79 10.97
C LEU A 59 18.53 4.41 11.85
N HIS A 60 18.35 4.35 13.18
CA HIS A 60 19.32 4.86 14.16
C HIS A 60 20.43 3.87 14.51
N GLY A 61 20.37 2.63 13.98
CA GLY A 61 21.38 1.61 14.23
C GLY A 61 21.23 0.85 15.54
N TYR A 62 20.09 1.01 16.24
CA TYR A 62 19.79 0.25 17.46
C TYR A 62 19.26 -1.15 17.20
N ALA A 63 18.75 -1.41 15.97
CA ALA A 63 18.28 -2.73 15.56
C ALA A 63 18.90 -3.12 14.21
N TYR A 64 19.16 -4.42 14.04
CA TYR A 64 19.69 -4.95 12.79
C TYR A 64 18.60 -5.03 11.72
N SER A 65 19.01 -4.75 10.46
CA SER A 65 18.17 -4.99 9.30
C SER A 65 18.27 -6.45 8.85
N ASN A 66 17.16 -6.99 8.34
CA ASN A 66 17.12 -8.34 7.78
C ASN A 66 17.75 -8.42 6.37
N HIS A 67 18.24 -7.31 5.84
CA HIS A 67 18.84 -7.24 4.50
C HIS A 67 20.21 -6.58 4.53
N SER A 68 21.18 -7.14 3.78
CA SER A 68 22.58 -6.65 3.77
C SER A 68 22.74 -5.26 3.15
N LEU A 69 21.91 -4.89 2.18
CA LEU A 69 22.01 -3.63 1.43
C LEU A 69 21.08 -2.52 1.93
N PHE A 70 20.03 -2.86 2.68
CA PHE A 70 19.03 -1.88 3.11
C PHE A 70 18.97 -1.81 4.63
N ARG A 71 19.09 -0.60 5.17
CA ARG A 71 19.01 -0.37 6.62
C ARG A 71 17.59 -0.54 7.17
N LEU A 72 16.58 -0.21 6.37
CA LEU A 72 15.18 -0.15 6.79
C LEU A 72 14.38 -1.28 6.14
N THR A 73 13.99 -2.25 6.92
CA THR A 73 13.16 -3.40 6.48
C THR A 73 12.05 -3.75 7.46
N GLY A 74 12.05 -3.19 8.68
CA GLY A 74 11.19 -3.64 9.77
C GLY A 74 11.39 -5.12 10.04
N SER A 75 10.33 -5.85 10.30
CA SER A 75 10.32 -7.31 10.39
C SER A 75 10.37 -8.01 9.03
N PHE A 76 10.15 -7.27 7.95
CA PHE A 76 10.19 -7.78 6.58
C PHE A 76 11.63 -7.97 6.10
N PHE A 77 11.80 -8.80 5.07
CA PHE A 77 13.10 -9.01 4.45
C PHE A 77 13.51 -7.90 3.46
N ASN A 78 12.55 -7.09 2.99
CA ASN A 78 12.78 -6.09 1.95
C ASN A 78 12.02 -4.78 2.26
N PRO A 79 12.60 -3.59 2.00
CA PRO A 79 11.92 -2.30 2.22
C PRO A 79 10.64 -2.11 1.41
N GLY A 80 10.49 -2.77 0.25
CA GLY A 80 9.28 -2.68 -0.57
C GLY A 80 8.02 -3.18 0.13
N PRO A 81 7.95 -4.45 0.56
CA PRO A 81 6.86 -4.98 1.37
C PRO A 81 6.64 -4.23 2.67
N TYR A 82 7.70 -3.84 3.38
CA TYR A 82 7.62 -3.05 4.60
C TYR A 82 6.87 -1.73 4.37
N CYS A 83 7.31 -0.94 3.40
CA CYS A 83 6.64 0.32 3.06
C CYS A 83 5.23 0.11 2.52
N GLY A 84 5.01 -0.97 1.77
CA GLY A 84 3.69 -1.36 1.29
C GLY A 84 2.73 -1.63 2.44
N TYR A 85 3.18 -2.37 3.45
CA TYR A 85 2.41 -2.62 4.67
C TYR A 85 2.05 -1.32 5.41
N LEU A 86 3.04 -0.45 5.66
CA LEU A 86 2.80 0.83 6.32
C LEU A 86 1.86 1.74 5.53
N ALA A 87 1.94 1.72 4.20
CA ALA A 87 1.04 2.47 3.32
C ALA A 87 -0.41 1.99 3.38
N VAL A 88 -0.65 0.72 3.70
CA VAL A 88 -2.01 0.17 3.94
C VAL A 88 -2.51 0.54 5.33
N VAL A 89 -1.65 0.55 6.35
CA VAL A 89 -2.03 0.86 7.73
C VAL A 89 -2.30 2.35 7.93
N LEU A 90 -1.54 3.23 7.28
CA LEU A 90 -1.64 4.68 7.45
C LEU A 90 -3.05 5.27 7.22
N PRO A 91 -3.79 4.94 6.16
CA PRO A 91 -5.15 5.43 5.98
C PRO A 91 -6.12 4.91 7.05
N VAL A 92 -5.89 3.72 7.62
CA VAL A 92 -6.68 3.20 8.74
C VAL A 92 -6.43 4.03 10.00
N CYS A 93 -5.16 4.38 10.28
CA CYS A 93 -4.80 5.28 11.38
C CYS A 93 -5.46 6.65 11.22
N LEU A 94 -5.40 7.23 10.02
CA LEU A 94 -6.02 8.51 9.72
C LEU A 94 -7.55 8.45 9.86
N TRP A 95 -8.19 7.41 9.32
CA TRP A 95 -9.63 7.21 9.46
C TRP A 95 -10.05 7.13 10.93
N THR A 96 -9.33 6.34 11.72
CA THR A 96 -9.57 6.21 13.16
C THR A 96 -9.40 7.55 13.88
N ALA A 97 -8.35 8.29 13.57
CA ALA A 97 -8.10 9.62 14.12
C ALA A 97 -9.20 10.64 13.75
N LEU A 98 -9.80 10.54 12.57
CA LEU A 98 -10.84 11.47 12.11
C LEU A 98 -12.24 11.09 12.60
N ARG A 99 -12.52 9.80 12.77
CA ARG A 99 -13.86 9.25 13.06
C ARG A 99 -14.14 9.10 14.54
N PHE A 100 -13.16 8.68 15.33
CA PHE A 100 -13.33 8.42 16.75
C PHE A 100 -12.98 9.65 17.60
N GLN A 101 -13.32 9.56 18.90
CA GLN A 101 -12.99 10.57 19.89
C GLN A 101 -12.17 9.97 21.05
N LYS A 102 -11.61 10.82 21.91
CA LYS A 102 -10.83 10.42 23.10
C LYS A 102 -9.64 9.51 22.73
N GLY A 103 -9.47 8.39 23.43
CA GLY A 103 -8.30 7.53 23.32
C GLY A 103 -7.97 7.04 21.92
N MET A 104 -8.98 6.57 21.17
CA MET A 104 -8.79 6.08 19.81
C MET A 104 -8.37 7.20 18.83
N HIS A 105 -8.86 8.41 19.02
CA HIS A 105 -8.42 9.59 18.26
C HIS A 105 -6.92 9.83 18.41
N TYR A 106 -6.45 9.92 19.66
CA TYR A 106 -5.02 10.15 19.93
C TYR A 106 -4.15 8.97 19.48
N PHE A 107 -4.62 7.75 19.69
CA PHE A 107 -3.92 6.55 19.23
C PHE A 107 -3.76 6.54 17.71
N GLY A 108 -4.81 6.90 16.97
CA GLY A 108 -4.76 7.05 15.51
C GLY A 108 -3.70 8.06 15.06
N TRP A 109 -3.63 9.23 15.71
CA TRP A 109 -2.62 10.25 15.38
C TRP A 109 -1.20 9.81 15.73
N VAL A 110 -1.00 9.13 16.86
CA VAL A 110 0.32 8.60 17.27
C VAL A 110 0.81 7.58 16.24
N CYS A 111 -0.03 6.62 15.86
CA CYS A 111 0.31 5.62 14.85
C CYS A 111 0.60 6.26 13.49
N ALA A 112 -0.26 7.19 13.04
CA ALA A 112 -0.06 7.89 11.78
C ALA A 112 1.23 8.70 11.77
N GLY A 113 1.53 9.42 12.85
CA GLY A 113 2.77 10.19 13.01
C GLY A 113 4.02 9.32 12.97
N ALA A 114 4.02 8.20 13.69
CA ALA A 114 5.13 7.24 13.67
C ALA A 114 5.38 6.68 12.26
N ILE A 115 4.32 6.29 11.55
CA ILE A 115 4.41 5.79 10.18
C ILE A 115 4.92 6.86 9.22
N LEU A 116 4.42 8.10 9.33
CA LEU A 116 4.82 9.21 8.46
C LEU A 116 6.30 9.58 8.61
N ILE A 117 6.90 9.38 9.79
CA ILE A 117 8.33 9.61 10.01
C ILE A 117 9.17 8.56 9.27
N VAL A 118 8.75 7.31 9.27
CA VAL A 118 9.55 6.18 8.76
C VAL A 118 9.31 5.92 7.27
N LEU A 119 8.08 6.12 6.80
CA LEU A 119 7.68 5.80 5.42
C LEU A 119 8.56 6.46 4.34
N PRO A 120 8.97 7.75 4.46
CA PRO A 120 9.87 8.37 3.49
C PRO A 120 11.24 7.70 3.41
N ALA A 121 11.79 7.25 4.54
CA ALA A 121 13.11 6.61 4.61
C ALA A 121 13.16 5.26 3.88
N GLY A 122 12.04 4.59 3.71
CA GLY A 122 11.95 3.32 2.96
C GLY A 122 12.07 3.44 1.45
N MET A 123 12.13 4.67 0.91
CA MET A 123 12.36 5.01 -0.50
C MET A 123 11.48 4.22 -1.50
N SER A 124 10.29 3.81 -1.10
CA SER A 124 9.31 3.12 -1.95
C SER A 124 8.30 4.10 -2.52
N ARG A 125 8.53 4.53 -3.76
CA ARG A 125 7.67 5.51 -4.46
C ARG A 125 6.22 5.05 -4.61
N SER A 126 6.02 3.77 -4.92
CA SER A 126 4.69 3.18 -5.03
C SER A 126 3.92 3.21 -3.70
N ALA A 127 4.61 2.95 -2.59
CA ALA A 127 4.01 3.02 -1.26
C ALA A 127 3.62 4.46 -0.90
N TRP A 128 4.46 5.46 -1.22
CA TRP A 128 4.12 6.88 -1.00
C TRP A 128 2.88 7.31 -1.78
N MET A 129 2.85 6.98 -3.08
CA MET A 129 1.70 7.30 -3.93
C MET A 129 0.42 6.64 -3.41
N ALA A 130 0.50 5.36 -3.07
CA ALA A 130 -0.63 4.63 -2.49
C ALA A 130 -1.12 5.25 -1.18
N ALA A 131 -0.20 5.61 -0.27
CA ALA A 131 -0.51 6.26 0.99
C ALA A 131 -1.18 7.63 0.78
N VAL A 132 -0.66 8.47 -0.12
CA VAL A 132 -1.23 9.80 -0.42
C VAL A 132 -2.64 9.67 -0.99
N VAL A 133 -2.84 8.77 -1.97
CA VAL A 133 -4.17 8.55 -2.59
C VAL A 133 -5.17 8.02 -1.56
N ALA A 134 -4.77 7.01 -0.77
CA ALA A 134 -5.65 6.39 0.22
C ALA A 134 -5.98 7.35 1.38
N CYS A 135 -5.00 8.10 1.90
CA CYS A 135 -5.22 9.10 2.93
C CYS A 135 -6.07 10.28 2.40
N GLY A 136 -5.82 10.71 1.17
CA GLY A 136 -6.63 11.73 0.50
C GLY A 136 -8.09 11.30 0.35
N TRP A 137 -8.32 10.05 -0.03
CA TRP A 137 -9.67 9.47 -0.10
C TRP A 137 -10.36 9.43 1.27
N VAL A 138 -9.66 8.96 2.31
CA VAL A 138 -10.19 8.94 3.68
C VAL A 138 -10.53 10.35 4.16
N TYR A 139 -9.64 11.31 3.98
CA TYR A 139 -9.88 12.69 4.36
C TYR A 139 -11.08 13.28 3.60
N TRP A 140 -11.15 13.03 2.30
CA TRP A 140 -12.26 13.50 1.47
C TRP A 140 -13.60 12.92 1.94
N THR A 141 -13.68 11.62 2.21
CA THR A 141 -14.93 10.98 2.66
C THR A 141 -15.37 11.44 4.04
N GLU A 142 -14.44 11.61 4.98
CA GLU A 142 -14.77 11.95 6.37
C GLU A 142 -15.01 13.46 6.60
N ARG A 143 -14.35 14.34 5.84
CA ARG A 143 -14.38 15.80 6.09
C ARG A 143 -15.09 16.59 5.01
N ILE A 144 -15.00 16.23 3.77
CA ILE A 144 -15.56 16.97 2.64
C ILE A 144 -16.92 16.37 2.24
N GLY A 145 -16.91 15.10 1.83
CA GLY A 145 -18.08 14.39 1.37
C GLY A 145 -18.54 14.80 -0.04
N TRP A 146 -19.36 13.95 -0.64
CA TRP A 146 -19.80 14.12 -2.03
C TRP A 146 -20.65 15.36 -2.26
N GLU A 147 -21.51 15.72 -1.30
CA GLU A 147 -22.43 16.85 -1.45
C GLU A 147 -21.69 18.21 -1.44
N LYS A 148 -20.71 18.37 -0.55
CA LYS A 148 -19.87 19.59 -0.54
C LYS A 148 -19.04 19.69 -1.84
N THR A 149 -18.50 18.56 -2.32
CA THR A 149 -17.75 18.53 -3.58
C THR A 149 -18.64 18.97 -4.76
N LYS A 150 -19.85 18.43 -4.88
CA LYS A 150 -20.80 18.84 -5.90
C LYS A 150 -21.15 20.34 -5.81
N ALA A 151 -21.36 20.84 -4.60
CA ALA A 151 -21.66 22.26 -4.38
C ALA A 151 -20.52 23.16 -4.85
N VAL A 152 -19.26 22.80 -4.50
CA VAL A 152 -18.07 23.53 -4.94
C VAL A 152 -17.92 23.47 -6.47
N CYS A 153 -18.05 22.27 -7.06
CA CYS A 153 -17.96 22.11 -8.52
C CYS A 153 -19.04 22.92 -9.27
N ARG A 154 -20.27 22.98 -8.74
CA ARG A 154 -21.34 23.80 -9.31
C ARG A 154 -21.03 25.30 -9.20
N ARG A 155 -20.54 25.74 -8.04
CA ARG A 155 -20.21 27.15 -7.77
C ARG A 155 -19.04 27.65 -8.63
N TYR A 156 -18.03 26.82 -8.84
CA TYR A 156 -16.81 27.16 -9.57
C TYR A 156 -16.66 26.39 -10.88
N LYS A 157 -17.78 26.18 -11.59
CA LYS A 157 -17.81 25.37 -12.82
C LYS A 157 -16.72 25.73 -13.84
N ASN A 158 -16.45 27.01 -14.01
CA ASN A 158 -15.45 27.52 -14.96
C ASN A 158 -13.99 27.37 -14.46
N ALA A 159 -13.78 27.25 -13.15
CA ALA A 159 -12.46 27.09 -12.54
C ALA A 159 -12.12 25.60 -12.29
N THR A 160 -13.12 24.73 -12.22
CA THR A 160 -12.92 23.29 -11.91
C THR A 160 -12.15 22.59 -13.01
N ILE A 161 -12.45 22.88 -14.27
CA ILE A 161 -11.77 22.27 -15.43
C ILE A 161 -10.28 22.63 -15.47
N PRO A 162 -9.89 23.96 -15.43
CA PRO A 162 -8.47 24.30 -15.40
C PRO A 162 -7.75 23.81 -14.14
N PHE A 163 -8.42 23.75 -13.00
CA PHE A 163 -7.83 23.19 -11.78
C PHE A 163 -7.51 21.71 -11.93
N ILE A 164 -8.44 20.90 -12.45
CA ILE A 164 -8.19 19.48 -12.73
C ILE A 164 -7.05 19.32 -13.74
N ALA A 165 -6.99 20.15 -14.78
CA ALA A 165 -5.92 20.13 -15.77
C ALA A 165 -4.55 20.44 -15.14
N ILE A 166 -4.46 21.45 -14.27
CA ILE A 166 -3.23 21.81 -13.55
C ILE A 166 -2.79 20.64 -12.64
N VAL A 167 -3.72 20.06 -11.88
CA VAL A 167 -3.41 18.89 -11.02
C VAL A 167 -2.94 17.72 -11.86
N ALA A 168 -3.56 17.43 -13.00
CA ALA A 168 -3.14 16.37 -13.90
C ALA A 168 -1.74 16.61 -14.48
N ILE A 169 -1.41 17.85 -14.86
CA ILE A 169 -0.07 18.24 -15.32
C ILE A 169 0.95 18.08 -14.20
N LEU A 170 0.67 18.55 -12.99
CA LEU A 170 1.57 18.42 -11.84
C LEU A 170 1.83 16.93 -11.49
N VAL A 171 0.80 16.10 -11.52
CA VAL A 171 0.93 14.65 -11.33
C VAL A 171 1.77 14.04 -12.46
N GLY A 172 1.52 14.42 -13.72
CA GLY A 172 2.32 13.98 -14.86
C GLY A 172 3.79 14.36 -14.76
N CYS A 173 4.08 15.61 -14.38
CA CYS A 173 5.45 16.11 -14.17
C CYS A 173 6.16 15.37 -13.01
N THR A 174 5.44 15.12 -11.90
CA THR A 174 6.00 14.34 -10.78
C THR A 174 6.30 12.90 -11.18
N ILE A 175 5.42 12.25 -11.92
CA ILE A 175 5.64 10.89 -12.45
C ILE A 175 6.86 10.88 -13.37
N ALA A 176 6.96 11.83 -14.29
CA ALA A 176 8.09 11.94 -15.23
C ALA A 176 9.43 12.21 -14.50
N GLY A 177 9.45 13.12 -13.52
CA GLY A 177 10.62 13.40 -12.71
C GLY A 177 11.07 12.19 -11.87
N VAL A 178 10.11 11.50 -11.28
CA VAL A 178 10.36 10.27 -10.50
C VAL A 178 10.82 9.11 -11.40
N TYR A 179 10.35 9.04 -12.65
CA TYR A 179 10.83 8.08 -13.63
C TYR A 179 12.30 8.31 -13.97
N GLY A 180 12.68 9.57 -14.26
CA GLY A 180 14.07 9.93 -14.62
C GLY A 180 15.11 9.65 -13.52
N MET A 181 14.72 9.65 -12.24
CA MET A 181 15.64 9.41 -11.12
C MET A 181 16.06 7.93 -10.93
N LYS A 182 15.37 6.96 -11.54
CA LYS A 182 15.62 5.52 -11.35
C LYS A 182 15.23 4.71 -12.60
N GLN A 183 15.76 5.09 -13.77
CA GLN A 183 15.45 4.46 -15.05
C GLN A 183 15.74 2.95 -15.03
N ASP A 184 16.90 2.54 -14.53
CA ASP A 184 17.30 1.11 -14.51
C ASP A 184 16.28 0.21 -13.81
N SER A 185 15.70 0.67 -12.70
CA SER A 185 14.68 -0.09 -11.96
C SER A 185 13.32 -0.09 -12.67
N ALA A 186 13.01 0.95 -13.46
CA ALA A 186 11.77 1.05 -14.22
C ALA A 186 11.86 0.19 -15.48
N ASP A 187 12.99 0.23 -16.17
CA ASP A 187 13.25 -0.54 -17.39
C ASP A 187 13.28 -2.05 -17.12
N GLY A 188 13.85 -2.47 -15.99
CA GLY A 188 13.77 -3.86 -15.54
C GLY A 188 12.34 -4.36 -15.33
N ARG A 189 11.46 -3.52 -14.77
CA ARG A 189 10.04 -3.87 -14.61
C ARG A 189 9.28 -3.90 -15.95
N LEU A 190 9.55 -2.93 -16.82
CA LEU A 190 8.98 -2.91 -18.19
C LEU A 190 9.38 -4.15 -18.97
N LEU A 191 10.64 -4.58 -18.85
CA LEU A 191 11.10 -5.82 -19.46
C LEU A 191 10.34 -7.03 -18.91
N MET A 192 10.21 -7.15 -17.59
CA MET A 192 9.42 -8.21 -16.96
C MET A 192 7.97 -8.21 -17.44
N TRP A 193 7.32 -7.04 -17.51
CA TRP A 193 5.94 -6.94 -18.01
C TRP A 193 5.81 -7.33 -19.49
N LYS A 194 6.77 -6.94 -20.32
CA LYS A 194 6.81 -7.36 -21.74
C LYS A 194 6.96 -8.88 -21.89
N VAL A 195 7.85 -9.49 -21.11
CA VAL A 195 8.06 -10.94 -21.13
C VAL A 195 6.82 -11.66 -20.62
N THR A 196 6.26 -11.23 -19.48
CA THR A 196 5.02 -11.79 -18.93
C THR A 196 3.84 -11.63 -19.90
N GLY A 197 3.70 -10.45 -20.52
CA GLY A 197 2.65 -10.22 -21.53
C GLY A 197 2.76 -11.14 -22.75
N LYS A 198 3.98 -11.42 -23.23
CA LYS A 198 4.21 -12.39 -24.29
C LYS A 198 3.88 -13.83 -23.86
N ALA A 199 4.24 -14.20 -22.63
CA ALA A 199 3.93 -15.51 -22.06
C ALA A 199 2.40 -15.72 -21.95
N ILE A 200 1.67 -14.72 -21.44
CA ILE A 200 0.20 -14.75 -21.36
C ILE A 200 -0.42 -14.83 -22.78
N ALA A 201 0.09 -14.06 -23.73
CA ALA A 201 -0.42 -14.09 -25.11
C ALA A 201 -0.19 -15.46 -25.80
N GLY A 202 0.87 -16.16 -25.42
CA GLY A 202 1.16 -17.51 -25.93
C GLY A 202 0.26 -18.61 -25.35
N GLN A 203 -0.12 -18.50 -24.08
CA GLN A 203 -0.97 -19.49 -23.39
C GLN A 203 -1.96 -18.81 -22.44
N PRO A 204 -3.04 -18.19 -22.96
CA PRO A 204 -3.90 -17.30 -22.17
C PRO A 204 -4.78 -18.03 -21.14
N LEU A 205 -5.09 -19.32 -21.32
CA LEU A 205 -5.97 -20.09 -20.44
C LEU A 205 -5.20 -20.96 -19.43
N ALA A 206 -4.14 -21.59 -19.86
CA ALA A 206 -3.37 -22.51 -19.01
C ALA A 206 -2.15 -21.84 -18.35
N GLY A 207 -1.68 -20.72 -18.89
CA GLY A 207 -0.44 -20.08 -18.44
C GLY A 207 0.80 -20.90 -18.76
N THR A 208 1.96 -20.43 -18.29
CA THR A 208 3.26 -21.11 -18.48
C THR A 208 3.71 -21.91 -17.26
N GLY A 209 2.84 -22.09 -16.26
CA GLY A 209 3.14 -22.72 -14.99
C GLY A 209 3.57 -21.75 -13.89
N LEU A 210 3.73 -22.29 -12.67
CA LEU A 210 4.13 -21.54 -11.46
C LEU A 210 5.65 -21.58 -11.21
N GLY A 211 6.43 -21.98 -12.21
CA GLY A 211 7.89 -22.09 -12.14
C GLY A 211 8.64 -20.78 -12.27
#